data_2a813942f275684592337846c527279e
#
_entry.id   2a813942f275684592337846c527279e
#
_cell.length_a   1.000
_cell.length_b   1.000
_cell.length_c   1.000
_cell.angle_alpha   90.00
_cell.angle_beta   90.00
_cell.angle_gamma   90.00
#
_symmetry.space_group_name_H-M   'P 1'
#
loop_
_entity.id
_entity.type
_entity.pdbx_description
1 polymer ?
#
loop_
_entity_poly.entity_id
_entity_poly.type
_entity_poly.pdbx_seq_one_letter_code
_entity_poly.pdbx_strand_id
1 'polypeptide(L)'
;MDLIFLINCYILYMKKIVLIFLLIILVCCGCGKKTKSRDDLSNILQRDRLVVGVRDDAAPFGFKDKDGNWSGFDIELARIIALGILGDGKKVELIPVSASNRIMKLNSGEVDCLIAAMSVTEQRRQILDFSMPYHIAGQAILVNKNSKAQSLQDFQGKKLIIVFGSTSEKNLRSNVPEVTVIGYKTYNEAYQALKSGKADGIVADDTILLGYTMKDKSVRLLPRRYSKEPYAVAFRKDDASLNFEKKVDYILGSIQNTGRLNKLQEKWKIK
;
A
#
# COMPACT_ATOMS: atom_id res chain seq x y z
N MET A 1 -11.03 72.97 -41.52
CA MET A 1 -10.44 72.04 -40.54
C MET A 1 -10.03 70.82 -41.35
N ASP A 2 -8.74 70.68 -41.58
CA ASP A 2 -8.16 69.89 -42.67
C ASP A 2 -8.37 68.36 -42.49
N LEU A 3 -8.90 67.75 -43.53
CA LEU A 3 -9.07 66.29 -43.65
C LEU A 3 -7.76 65.53 -43.34
N ILE A 4 -6.63 66.13 -43.65
CA ILE A 4 -5.27 65.60 -43.37
C ILE A 4 -5.02 65.51 -41.88
N PHE A 5 -5.53 66.44 -41.07
CA PHE A 5 -5.38 66.39 -39.58
C PHE A 5 -6.19 65.26 -38.96
N LEU A 6 -7.41 65.00 -39.44
CA LEU A 6 -8.26 63.89 -38.98
C LEU A 6 -7.64 62.54 -39.34
N ILE A 7 -7.08 62.40 -40.52
CA ILE A 7 -6.41 61.15 -40.97
C ILE A 7 -5.14 60.87 -40.09
N ASN A 8 -4.33 61.91 -39.81
CA ASN A 8 -3.18 61.72 -38.95
C ASN A 8 -3.51 61.36 -37.48
N CYS A 9 -4.60 61.95 -36.93
CA CYS A 9 -5.12 61.58 -35.61
C CYS A 9 -5.62 60.12 -35.58
N TYR A 10 -6.32 59.66 -36.61
CA TYR A 10 -6.76 58.29 -36.73
C TYR A 10 -5.63 57.28 -36.84
N ILE A 11 -4.63 57.58 -37.64
CA ILE A 11 -3.40 56.74 -37.77
C ILE A 11 -2.65 56.64 -36.44
N LEU A 12 -2.53 57.74 -35.69
CA LEU A 12 -1.86 57.74 -34.39
C LEU A 12 -2.66 56.92 -33.34
N TYR A 13 -3.98 56.99 -33.36
CA TYR A 13 -4.89 56.21 -32.51
C TYR A 13 -4.79 54.71 -32.80
N MET A 14 -4.83 54.33 -34.09
CA MET A 14 -4.67 52.94 -34.52
C MET A 14 -3.30 52.37 -34.14
N LYS A 15 -2.19 53.13 -34.25
CA LYS A 15 -0.86 52.71 -33.78
C LYS A 15 -0.82 52.46 -32.28
N LYS A 16 -1.50 53.27 -31.46
CA LYS A 16 -1.57 53.06 -30.01
C LYS A 16 -2.37 51.78 -29.66
N ILE A 17 -3.48 51.52 -30.37
CA ILE A 17 -4.28 50.28 -30.15
C ILE A 17 -3.46 49.05 -30.52
N VAL A 18 -2.76 49.04 -31.63
CA VAL A 18 -1.87 47.94 -32.06
C VAL A 18 -0.75 47.71 -31.05
N LEU A 19 -0.17 48.77 -30.51
CA LEU A 19 0.89 48.68 -29.50
C LEU A 19 0.37 48.08 -28.17
N ILE A 20 -0.84 48.47 -27.76
CA ILE A 20 -1.50 47.89 -26.55
C ILE A 20 -1.85 46.42 -26.77
N PHE A 21 -2.34 46.02 -27.95
CA PHE A 21 -2.59 44.63 -28.29
C PHE A 21 -1.33 43.78 -28.32
N LEU A 22 -0.20 44.31 -28.83
CA LEU A 22 1.11 43.65 -28.81
C LEU A 22 1.65 43.51 -27.40
N LEU A 23 1.44 44.50 -26.52
CA LEU A 23 1.81 44.38 -25.09
C LEU A 23 0.99 43.34 -24.34
N ILE A 24 -0.30 43.22 -24.62
CA ILE A 24 -1.19 42.20 -24.00
C ILE A 24 -0.78 40.78 -24.43
N ILE A 25 -0.40 40.60 -25.71
CA ILE A 25 0.07 39.30 -26.22
C ILE A 25 1.41 38.90 -25.55
N LEU A 26 2.32 39.86 -25.34
CA LEU A 26 3.58 39.59 -24.63
C LEU A 26 3.41 39.21 -23.15
N VAL A 27 2.40 39.75 -22.46
CA VAL A 27 2.08 39.42 -21.07
C VAL A 27 1.40 38.04 -20.97
N CYS A 28 0.60 37.63 -21.96
CA CYS A 28 -0.03 36.32 -22.00
C CYS A 28 0.92 35.16 -22.35
N CYS A 29 2.01 35.43 -23.07
CA CYS A 29 3.01 34.40 -23.41
C CYS A 29 4.04 34.11 -22.28
N GLY A 30 4.05 34.91 -21.21
CA GLY A 30 5.09 34.86 -20.16
C GLY A 30 4.83 33.92 -18.97
N CYS A 31 3.68 33.28 -18.84
CA CYS A 31 3.36 32.39 -17.72
C CYS A 31 3.05 30.96 -18.15
N GLY A 32 3.90 30.35 -18.93
CA GLY A 32 4.05 28.91 -18.91
C GLY A 32 4.75 28.52 -17.60
N LYS A 33 4.03 28.48 -16.47
CA LYS A 33 4.46 27.67 -15.34
C LYS A 33 4.63 26.25 -15.89
N LYS A 34 5.89 25.85 -16.18
CA LYS A 34 6.23 24.43 -16.22
C LYS A 34 5.72 23.88 -14.91
N THR A 35 4.58 23.23 -14.92
CA THR A 35 4.18 22.32 -13.84
C THR A 35 5.36 21.36 -13.74
N LYS A 36 6.19 21.55 -12.71
CA LYS A 36 7.26 20.63 -12.38
C LYS A 36 6.54 19.29 -12.26
N SER A 37 6.82 18.36 -13.17
CA SER A 37 6.20 17.04 -13.10
C SER A 37 6.46 16.55 -11.67
N ARG A 38 5.38 16.22 -10.97
CA ARG A 38 5.48 15.73 -9.59
C ARG A 38 6.39 14.50 -9.65
N ASP A 39 7.53 14.55 -8.98
CA ASP A 39 8.45 13.42 -8.84
C ASP A 39 8.52 13.07 -7.35
N ASP A 40 7.91 11.95 -6.99
CA ASP A 40 7.76 11.53 -5.61
C ASP A 40 9.12 11.30 -4.94
N LEU A 41 10.11 10.76 -5.64
CA LEU A 41 11.46 10.59 -5.10
C LEU A 41 12.10 11.93 -4.76
N SER A 42 11.98 12.91 -5.64
CA SER A 42 12.50 14.28 -5.40
C SER A 42 11.80 14.93 -4.20
N ASN A 43 10.49 14.74 -4.05
CA ASN A 43 9.73 15.26 -2.91
C ASN A 43 10.18 14.61 -1.58
N ILE A 44 10.43 13.29 -1.58
CA ILE A 44 10.96 12.54 -0.43
C ILE A 44 12.35 13.06 -0.04
N LEU A 45 13.25 13.22 -1.02
CA LEU A 45 14.60 13.74 -0.81
C LEU A 45 14.59 15.19 -0.27
N GLN A 46 13.73 16.05 -0.82
CA GLN A 46 13.61 17.45 -0.38
C GLN A 46 13.03 17.56 1.05
N ARG A 47 12.06 16.72 1.40
CA ARG A 47 11.45 16.65 2.72
C ARG A 47 12.35 15.95 3.75
N ASP A 48 13.38 15.26 3.29
CA ASP A 48 14.31 14.44 4.08
C ASP A 48 13.59 13.40 4.98
N ARG A 49 12.47 12.85 4.48
CA ARG A 49 11.63 11.87 5.19
C ARG A 49 10.80 11.03 4.22
N LEU A 50 10.75 9.72 4.48
CA LEU A 50 9.88 8.76 3.80
C LEU A 50 8.63 8.52 4.67
N VAL A 51 7.42 8.68 4.12
CA VAL A 51 6.15 8.41 4.82
C VAL A 51 5.57 7.10 4.31
N VAL A 52 5.44 6.11 5.19
CA VAL A 52 5.05 4.74 4.82
C VAL A 52 3.78 4.32 5.54
N GLY A 53 2.78 3.88 4.78
CA GLY A 53 1.61 3.22 5.32
C GLY A 53 1.92 1.77 5.72
N VAL A 54 1.78 1.46 7.01
CA VAL A 54 2.07 0.14 7.59
C VAL A 54 0.91 -0.39 8.40
N ARG A 55 0.78 -1.72 8.52
CA ARG A 55 -0.22 -2.34 9.41
C ARG A 55 0.23 -2.26 10.86
N ASP A 56 -0.75 -2.13 11.77
CA ASP A 56 -0.55 -2.18 13.22
C ASP A 56 -1.21 -3.40 13.88
N ASP A 57 -1.92 -4.22 13.07
CA ASP A 57 -2.69 -5.39 13.51
C ASP A 57 -2.30 -6.71 12.82
N ALA A 58 -1.23 -6.72 12.03
CA ALA A 58 -0.83 -7.84 11.18
C ALA A 58 0.57 -8.40 11.56
N ALA A 59 0.74 -8.81 12.83
CA ALA A 59 1.95 -9.50 13.24
C ALA A 59 2.14 -10.81 12.43
N PRO A 60 3.36 -11.13 11.99
CA PRO A 60 4.65 -10.52 12.31
C PRO A 60 5.10 -9.40 11.36
N PHE A 61 4.27 -8.94 10.40
CA PHE A 61 4.63 -7.92 9.42
C PHE A 61 4.64 -6.51 10.01
N GLY A 62 3.49 -6.02 10.48
CA GLY A 62 3.38 -4.71 11.12
C GLY A 62 2.45 -4.78 12.32
N PHE A 63 2.93 -4.33 13.48
CA PHE A 63 2.17 -4.29 14.71
C PHE A 63 2.79 -3.33 15.73
N LYS A 64 2.03 -3.03 16.77
CA LYS A 64 2.54 -2.37 17.97
C LYS A 64 2.95 -3.43 18.99
N ASP A 65 4.16 -3.30 19.56
CA ASP A 65 4.60 -4.15 20.67
C ASP A 65 3.88 -3.76 21.99
N LYS A 66 4.20 -4.44 23.08
CA LYS A 66 3.61 -4.19 24.41
C LYS A 66 3.88 -2.79 24.95
N ASP A 67 4.94 -2.14 24.47
CA ASP A 67 5.35 -0.80 24.88
C ASP A 67 4.81 0.27 23.89
N GLY A 68 4.00 -0.14 22.91
CA GLY A 68 3.42 0.73 21.89
C GLY A 68 4.34 1.09 20.73
N ASN A 69 5.54 0.50 20.66
CA ASN A 69 6.50 0.76 19.59
C ASN A 69 6.16 -0.03 18.34
N TRP A 70 6.48 0.55 17.18
CA TRP A 70 6.37 -0.13 15.90
C TRP A 70 7.36 -1.29 15.79
N SER A 71 6.85 -2.47 15.44
CA SER A 71 7.60 -3.71 15.31
C SER A 71 7.07 -4.54 14.14
N GLY A 72 7.93 -5.36 13.54
CA GLY A 72 7.54 -6.26 12.46
C GLY A 72 8.46 -6.19 11.25
N PHE A 73 8.28 -7.18 10.36
CA PHE A 73 9.04 -7.31 9.13
C PHE A 73 8.87 -6.07 8.22
N ASP A 74 7.63 -5.63 7.98
CA ASP A 74 7.33 -4.48 7.12
C ASP A 74 7.90 -3.18 7.71
N ILE A 75 7.95 -3.08 9.04
CA ILE A 75 8.52 -1.93 9.75
C ILE A 75 10.04 -1.86 9.52
N GLU A 76 10.72 -3.00 9.63
CA GLU A 76 12.17 -3.06 9.35
C GLU A 76 12.48 -2.85 7.88
N LEU A 77 11.63 -3.38 6.98
CA LEU A 77 11.77 -3.15 5.55
C LEU A 77 11.62 -1.67 5.19
N ALA A 78 10.65 -0.97 5.80
CA ALA A 78 10.48 0.47 5.64
C ALA A 78 11.73 1.26 6.07
N ARG A 79 12.34 0.88 7.20
CA ARG A 79 13.60 1.48 7.67
C ARG A 79 14.77 1.20 6.74
N ILE A 80 14.84 0.00 6.15
CA ILE A 80 15.87 -0.36 5.16
C ILE A 80 15.70 0.48 3.89
N ILE A 81 14.48 0.68 3.44
CA ILE A 81 14.20 1.50 2.26
C ILE A 81 14.56 2.98 2.55
N ALA A 82 14.16 3.51 3.70
CA ALA A 82 14.55 4.87 4.12
C ALA A 82 16.07 5.04 4.19
N LEU A 83 16.79 4.06 4.75
CA LEU A 83 18.27 4.06 4.76
C LEU A 83 18.83 4.10 3.34
N GLY A 84 18.28 3.34 2.40
CA GLY A 84 18.73 3.28 1.01
C GLY A 84 18.42 4.53 0.18
N ILE A 85 17.44 5.34 0.59
CA ILE A 85 17.05 6.59 -0.08
C ILE A 85 17.69 7.81 0.58
N LEU A 86 17.65 7.89 1.91
CA LEU A 86 17.95 9.09 2.71
C LEU A 86 19.24 8.95 3.55
N GLY A 87 19.92 7.80 3.46
CA GLY A 87 21.14 7.54 4.22
C GLY A 87 20.92 7.26 5.71
N ASP A 88 19.68 7.32 6.20
CA ASP A 88 19.33 7.04 7.60
C ASP A 88 17.96 6.33 7.69
N GLY A 89 17.93 5.12 8.27
CA GLY A 89 16.71 4.34 8.47
C GLY A 89 15.75 4.94 9.51
N LYS A 90 16.17 5.95 10.27
CA LYS A 90 15.29 6.69 11.20
C LYS A 90 14.47 7.78 10.49
N LYS A 91 14.83 8.15 9.28
CA LYS A 91 14.11 9.14 8.46
C LYS A 91 12.87 8.54 7.82
N VAL A 92 12.13 7.73 8.55
CA VAL A 92 10.86 7.13 8.15
C VAL A 92 9.76 7.53 9.13
N GLU A 93 8.63 7.96 8.58
CA GLU A 93 7.39 8.18 9.32
C GLU A 93 6.43 7.04 9.00
N LEU A 94 5.93 6.38 10.04
CA LEU A 94 5.07 5.21 9.92
C LEU A 94 3.62 5.60 10.24
N ILE A 95 2.77 5.52 9.24
CA ILE A 95 1.34 5.85 9.35
C ILE A 95 0.53 4.55 9.44
N PRO A 96 -0.31 4.38 10.48
CA PRO A 96 -1.14 3.19 10.59
C PRO A 96 -2.20 3.15 9.47
N VAL A 97 -2.29 1.97 8.83
CA VAL A 97 -3.32 1.70 7.82
C VAL A 97 -4.00 0.36 8.09
N SER A 98 -5.28 0.28 7.75
CA SER A 98 -6.03 -0.96 7.69
C SER A 98 -6.01 -1.55 6.28
N ALA A 99 -6.41 -2.82 6.13
CA ALA A 99 -6.58 -3.41 4.80
C ALA A 99 -7.62 -2.66 3.95
N SER A 100 -8.64 -2.04 4.58
CA SER A 100 -9.73 -1.35 3.90
C SER A 100 -9.41 0.10 3.53
N ASN A 101 -8.54 0.82 4.28
CA ASN A 101 -8.26 2.25 4.03
C ASN A 101 -6.91 2.53 3.37
N ARG A 102 -5.99 1.56 3.32
CA ARG A 102 -4.61 1.78 2.86
C ARG A 102 -4.52 2.35 1.44
N ILE A 103 -5.35 1.86 0.50
CA ILE A 103 -5.35 2.35 -0.89
C ILE A 103 -5.82 3.80 -0.96
N MET A 104 -6.85 4.16 -0.19
CA MET A 104 -7.33 5.55 -0.11
C MET A 104 -6.23 6.49 0.41
N LYS A 105 -5.54 6.12 1.50
CA LYS A 105 -4.45 6.92 2.08
C LYS A 105 -3.26 7.07 1.13
N LEU A 106 -2.95 6.04 0.34
CA LEU A 106 -1.92 6.13 -0.69
C LEU A 106 -2.33 7.10 -1.81
N ASN A 107 -3.55 6.96 -2.34
CA ASN A 107 -4.03 7.78 -3.45
C ASN A 107 -4.26 9.24 -3.04
N SER A 108 -4.60 9.51 -1.78
CA SER A 108 -4.70 10.89 -1.25
C SER A 108 -3.34 11.57 -1.03
N GLY A 109 -2.24 10.80 -1.08
CA GLY A 109 -0.89 11.31 -0.79
C GLY A 109 -0.60 11.48 0.70
N GLU A 110 -1.42 10.90 1.60
CA GLU A 110 -1.14 10.85 3.04
C GLU A 110 0.11 9.99 3.32
N VAL A 111 0.39 9.01 2.47
CA VAL A 111 1.61 8.20 2.49
C VAL A 111 2.27 8.15 1.11
N ASP A 112 3.58 7.98 1.07
CA ASP A 112 4.34 7.87 -0.19
C ASP A 112 4.20 6.48 -0.81
N CYS A 113 4.19 5.44 0.03
CA CYS A 113 4.02 4.05 -0.37
C CYS A 113 3.35 3.23 0.74
N LEU A 114 2.95 1.99 0.39
CA LEU A 114 2.44 1.02 1.34
C LEU A 114 3.42 -0.15 1.48
N ILE A 115 3.82 -0.44 2.71
CA ILE A 115 4.51 -1.68 3.10
C ILE A 115 3.64 -2.31 4.20
N ALA A 116 2.63 -3.08 3.77
CA ALA A 116 1.46 -3.34 4.60
C ALA A 116 0.86 -4.75 4.36
N ALA A 117 1.72 -5.78 4.25
CA ALA A 117 1.33 -7.14 3.84
C ALA A 117 0.38 -7.08 2.63
N MET A 118 0.82 -6.36 1.58
CA MET A 118 -0.03 -6.01 0.44
C MET A 118 0.14 -7.00 -0.69
N SER A 119 -0.82 -7.92 -0.85
CA SER A 119 -0.83 -8.86 -1.97
C SER A 119 -0.98 -8.14 -3.30
N VAL A 120 -0.12 -8.49 -4.25
CA VAL A 120 -0.25 -8.08 -5.65
C VAL A 120 -1.37 -8.91 -6.29
N THR A 121 -2.37 -8.23 -6.85
CA THR A 121 -3.45 -8.86 -7.61
C THR A 121 -3.68 -8.10 -8.90
N GLU A 122 -4.22 -8.77 -9.91
CA GLU A 122 -4.55 -8.13 -11.18
C GLU A 122 -5.49 -6.93 -11.00
N GLN A 123 -6.51 -7.07 -10.14
CA GLN A 123 -7.42 -5.97 -9.82
C GLN A 123 -6.70 -4.77 -9.21
N ARG A 124 -5.74 -5.01 -8.30
CA ARG A 124 -4.95 -3.92 -7.67
C ARG A 124 -3.98 -3.29 -8.65
N ARG A 125 -3.38 -4.05 -9.58
CA ARG A 125 -2.52 -3.54 -10.65
C ARG A 125 -3.22 -2.57 -11.61
N GLN A 126 -4.54 -2.61 -11.67
CA GLN A 126 -5.30 -1.63 -12.47
C GLN A 126 -5.24 -0.21 -11.89
N ILE A 127 -5.03 -0.08 -10.57
CA ILE A 127 -5.09 1.20 -9.84
C ILE A 127 -3.83 1.51 -9.01
N LEU A 128 -2.87 0.59 -8.94
CA LEU A 128 -1.62 0.73 -8.20
C LEU A 128 -0.47 0.16 -9.01
N ASP A 129 0.73 0.70 -8.79
CA ASP A 129 1.97 0.08 -9.18
C ASP A 129 2.63 -0.63 -7.99
N PHE A 130 3.50 -1.60 -8.28
CA PHE A 130 4.07 -2.48 -7.29
C PHE A 130 5.54 -2.74 -7.57
N SER A 131 6.35 -2.77 -6.52
CA SER A 131 7.70 -3.28 -6.57
C SER A 131 7.77 -4.77 -6.93
N MET A 132 8.98 -5.29 -7.10
CA MET A 132 9.22 -6.73 -7.00
C MET A 132 8.72 -7.26 -5.65
N PRO A 133 8.18 -8.50 -5.61
CA PRO A 133 7.71 -9.09 -4.36
C PRO A 133 8.85 -9.32 -3.37
N TYR A 134 8.60 -8.98 -2.09
CA TYR A 134 9.55 -9.22 -0.99
C TYR A 134 9.20 -10.45 -0.14
N HIS A 135 7.98 -10.99 -0.28
CA HIS A 135 7.50 -12.20 0.39
C HIS A 135 6.39 -12.87 -0.41
N ILE A 136 6.20 -14.18 -0.24
CA ILE A 136 5.09 -14.91 -0.82
C ILE A 136 4.35 -15.63 0.31
N ALA A 137 3.19 -15.12 0.68
CA ALA A 137 2.25 -15.77 1.57
C ALA A 137 1.26 -16.65 0.79
N GLY A 138 0.39 -17.31 1.50
CA GLY A 138 -0.74 -18.03 0.94
C GLY A 138 -1.88 -18.07 1.94
N GLN A 139 -3.12 -18.03 1.46
CA GLN A 139 -4.25 -18.06 2.38
C GLN A 139 -4.42 -19.42 3.04
N ALA A 140 -4.72 -19.37 4.32
CA ALA A 140 -5.00 -20.51 5.17
C ALA A 140 -6.27 -20.25 6.00
N ILE A 141 -6.70 -21.25 6.76
CA ILE A 141 -7.81 -21.11 7.69
C ILE A 141 -7.32 -21.38 9.10
N LEU A 142 -7.60 -20.45 10.01
CA LEU A 142 -7.44 -20.61 11.44
C LEU A 142 -8.75 -21.11 12.03
N VAL A 143 -8.68 -22.18 12.81
CA VAL A 143 -9.84 -22.77 13.48
C VAL A 143 -9.56 -23.01 14.96
N ASN A 144 -10.59 -23.17 15.77
CA ASN A 144 -10.44 -23.69 17.12
C ASN A 144 -9.80 -25.10 17.07
N LYS A 145 -8.94 -25.43 18.02
CA LYS A 145 -8.17 -26.69 18.05
C LYS A 145 -9.05 -27.91 17.94
N ASN A 146 -10.25 -27.88 18.54
CA ASN A 146 -11.21 -28.99 18.55
C ASN A 146 -12.03 -29.10 17.26
N SER A 147 -11.86 -28.19 16.31
CA SER A 147 -12.53 -28.29 15.00
C SER A 147 -12.11 -29.57 14.28
N LYS A 148 -13.06 -30.27 13.68
CA LYS A 148 -12.79 -31.46 12.86
C LYS A 148 -12.43 -31.14 11.40
N ALA A 149 -12.52 -29.86 11.00
CA ALA A 149 -12.21 -29.44 9.64
C ALA A 149 -10.72 -29.69 9.29
N GLN A 150 -10.49 -30.23 8.11
CA GLN A 150 -9.16 -30.53 7.58
C GLN A 150 -8.87 -29.80 6.25
N SER A 151 -9.93 -29.39 5.56
CA SER A 151 -9.85 -28.75 4.23
C SER A 151 -10.81 -27.57 4.14
N LEU A 152 -10.65 -26.78 3.09
CA LEU A 152 -11.54 -25.66 2.79
C LEU A 152 -12.97 -26.13 2.48
N GLN A 153 -13.13 -27.30 1.88
CA GLN A 153 -14.44 -27.89 1.53
C GLN A 153 -15.30 -28.23 2.75
N ASP A 154 -14.68 -28.46 3.91
CA ASP A 154 -15.41 -28.74 5.17
C ASP A 154 -16.19 -27.53 5.70
N PHE A 155 -16.02 -26.35 5.04
CA PHE A 155 -16.75 -25.13 5.40
C PHE A 155 -17.95 -24.82 4.51
N GLN A 156 -18.32 -25.71 3.62
CA GLN A 156 -19.58 -25.58 2.87
C GLN A 156 -20.76 -25.47 3.85
N GLY A 157 -21.61 -24.45 3.68
CA GLY A 157 -22.70 -24.13 4.60
C GLY A 157 -22.29 -23.60 5.98
N LYS A 158 -20.99 -23.38 6.21
CA LYS A 158 -20.42 -22.88 7.48
C LYS A 158 -20.19 -21.37 7.42
N LYS A 159 -19.77 -20.81 8.57
CA LYS A 159 -19.45 -19.38 8.72
C LYS A 159 -17.94 -19.19 8.75
N LEU A 160 -17.40 -18.40 7.84
CA LEU A 160 -15.99 -18.01 7.85
C LEU A 160 -15.83 -16.50 7.98
N ILE A 161 -14.86 -16.11 8.78
CA ILE A 161 -14.49 -14.70 9.00
C ILE A 161 -13.43 -14.29 7.98
N ILE A 162 -13.58 -13.08 7.46
CA ILE A 162 -12.55 -12.35 6.67
C ILE A 162 -12.30 -10.98 7.29
N VAL A 163 -11.19 -10.36 6.89
CA VAL A 163 -10.95 -8.93 7.18
C VAL A 163 -11.22 -8.11 5.92
N PHE A 164 -12.04 -7.07 6.04
CA PHE A 164 -12.39 -6.19 4.92
C PHE A 164 -11.17 -5.61 4.23
N GLY A 165 -11.18 -5.57 2.87
CA GLY A 165 -10.08 -5.07 2.06
C GLY A 165 -8.90 -6.05 1.87
N SER A 166 -9.00 -7.28 2.44
CA SER A 166 -8.10 -8.40 2.12
C SER A 166 -8.51 -9.08 0.81
N THR A 167 -7.69 -10.03 0.34
CA THR A 167 -7.99 -10.89 -0.81
C THR A 167 -8.86 -12.09 -0.41
N SER A 168 -9.11 -12.28 0.90
CA SER A 168 -9.73 -13.49 1.45
C SER A 168 -11.14 -13.75 0.94
N GLU A 169 -11.98 -12.71 0.85
CA GLU A 169 -13.36 -12.89 0.40
C GLU A 169 -13.42 -13.41 -1.03
N LYS A 170 -12.66 -12.79 -1.96
CA LYS A 170 -12.62 -13.19 -3.37
C LYS A 170 -12.16 -14.63 -3.51
N ASN A 171 -11.04 -14.98 -2.86
CA ASN A 171 -10.48 -16.32 -2.94
C ASN A 171 -11.41 -17.36 -2.31
N LEU A 172 -12.06 -17.01 -1.19
CA LEU A 172 -13.01 -17.90 -0.51
C LEU A 172 -14.23 -18.21 -1.40
N ARG A 173 -14.88 -17.19 -1.95
CA ARG A 173 -16.05 -17.37 -2.82
C ARG A 173 -15.75 -18.15 -4.09
N SER A 174 -14.53 -18.04 -4.61
CA SER A 174 -14.09 -18.82 -5.78
C SER A 174 -13.91 -20.32 -5.47
N ASN A 175 -13.66 -20.68 -4.22
CA ASN A 175 -13.36 -22.06 -3.82
C ASN A 175 -14.53 -22.73 -3.06
N VAL A 176 -15.33 -21.98 -2.31
CA VAL A 176 -16.48 -22.46 -1.52
C VAL A 176 -17.62 -21.45 -1.64
N PRO A 177 -18.41 -21.49 -2.72
CA PRO A 177 -19.44 -20.48 -2.99
C PRO A 177 -20.54 -20.38 -1.92
N GLU A 178 -20.89 -21.50 -1.28
CA GLU A 178 -21.99 -21.59 -0.30
C GLU A 178 -21.58 -21.22 1.14
N VAL A 179 -20.34 -20.76 1.35
CA VAL A 179 -19.89 -20.32 2.68
C VAL A 179 -20.56 -18.99 3.07
N THR A 180 -20.98 -18.88 4.33
CA THR A 180 -21.40 -17.61 4.90
C THR A 180 -20.17 -16.79 5.32
N VAL A 181 -19.97 -15.61 4.72
CA VAL A 181 -18.84 -14.74 5.02
C VAL A 181 -19.23 -13.67 6.04
N ILE A 182 -18.44 -13.54 7.11
CA ILE A 182 -18.58 -12.49 8.13
C ILE A 182 -17.33 -11.59 8.09
N GLY A 183 -17.51 -10.29 7.78
CA GLY A 183 -16.41 -9.35 7.68
C GLY A 183 -16.15 -8.61 8.99
N TYR A 184 -14.87 -8.42 9.32
CA TYR A 184 -14.40 -7.58 10.43
C TYR A 184 -13.40 -6.52 9.93
N LYS A 185 -13.19 -5.47 10.71
CA LYS A 185 -12.26 -4.37 10.34
C LYS A 185 -10.80 -4.74 10.61
N THR A 186 -10.55 -5.51 11.67
CA THR A 186 -9.20 -5.87 12.13
C THR A 186 -9.06 -7.37 12.36
N TYR A 187 -7.83 -7.88 12.31
CA TYR A 187 -7.55 -9.28 12.65
C TYR A 187 -7.81 -9.58 14.14
N ASN A 188 -7.64 -8.60 15.03
CA ASN A 188 -7.95 -8.77 16.45
C ASN A 188 -9.46 -8.98 16.68
N GLU A 189 -10.31 -8.17 16.05
CA GLU A 189 -11.78 -8.37 16.11
C GLU A 189 -12.17 -9.73 15.53
N ALA A 190 -11.61 -10.10 14.37
CA ALA A 190 -11.83 -11.40 13.74
C ALA A 190 -11.46 -12.56 14.67
N TYR A 191 -10.31 -12.45 15.35
CA TYR A 191 -9.85 -13.46 16.30
C TYR A 191 -10.76 -13.58 17.51
N GLN A 192 -11.20 -12.48 18.12
CA GLN A 192 -12.16 -12.51 19.24
C GLN A 192 -13.49 -13.10 18.82
N ALA A 193 -13.95 -12.86 17.60
CA ALA A 193 -15.17 -13.45 17.06
C ALA A 193 -15.04 -14.99 16.89
N LEU A 194 -13.90 -15.49 16.41
CA LEU A 194 -13.61 -16.92 16.36
C LEU A 194 -13.63 -17.54 17.78
N LYS A 195 -12.94 -16.91 18.71
CA LYS A 195 -12.84 -17.37 20.10
C LYS A 195 -14.21 -17.44 20.80
N SER A 196 -15.11 -16.51 20.49
CA SER A 196 -16.48 -16.49 21.03
C SER A 196 -17.47 -17.40 20.28
N GLY A 197 -16.99 -18.19 19.30
CA GLY A 197 -17.82 -19.13 18.55
C GLY A 197 -18.79 -18.49 17.55
N LYS A 198 -18.56 -17.23 17.14
CA LYS A 198 -19.41 -16.55 16.14
C LYS A 198 -19.25 -17.10 14.74
N ALA A 199 -18.13 -17.81 14.47
CA ALA A 199 -17.85 -18.46 13.19
C ALA A 199 -16.97 -19.70 13.39
N ASP A 200 -16.87 -20.50 12.34
CA ASP A 200 -16.15 -21.78 12.33
C ASP A 200 -14.65 -21.62 12.04
N GLY A 201 -14.23 -20.49 11.45
CA GLY A 201 -12.84 -20.21 11.16
C GLY A 201 -12.60 -18.80 10.66
N ILE A 202 -11.31 -18.41 10.56
CA ILE A 202 -10.83 -17.16 9.96
C ILE A 202 -10.01 -17.50 8.72
N VAL A 203 -10.31 -16.86 7.60
CA VAL A 203 -9.51 -16.93 6.37
C VAL A 203 -8.64 -15.69 6.29
N ALA A 204 -7.35 -15.89 6.22
CA ALA A 204 -6.34 -14.86 5.99
C ALA A 204 -5.03 -15.50 5.51
N ASP A 205 -4.03 -14.67 5.27
CA ASP A 205 -2.72 -15.15 4.89
C ASP A 205 -2.07 -15.92 6.06
N ASP A 206 -1.53 -17.07 5.76
CA ASP A 206 -0.98 -18.04 6.72
C ASP A 206 0.01 -17.45 7.71
N THR A 207 0.87 -16.56 7.23
CA THR A 207 1.88 -15.89 8.06
C THR A 207 1.26 -14.96 9.12
N ILE A 208 0.14 -14.29 8.81
CA ILE A 208 -0.62 -13.49 9.78
C ILE A 208 -1.31 -14.43 10.79
N LEU A 209 -1.96 -15.49 10.31
CA LEU A 209 -2.64 -16.45 11.17
C LEU A 209 -1.67 -17.23 12.06
N LEU A 210 -0.45 -17.50 11.59
CA LEU A 210 0.59 -18.16 12.39
C LEU A 210 0.92 -17.35 13.66
N GLY A 211 0.87 -16.03 13.61
CA GLY A 211 1.06 -15.16 14.76
C GLY A 211 0.10 -15.46 15.91
N TYR A 212 -1.14 -15.87 15.61
CA TYR A 212 -2.12 -16.29 16.62
C TYR A 212 -1.83 -17.68 17.18
N THR A 213 -1.44 -18.65 16.35
CA THR A 213 -1.12 -20.01 16.84
C THR A 213 0.13 -20.05 17.70
N MET A 214 1.03 -19.12 17.54
CA MET A 214 2.22 -18.98 18.41
C MET A 214 1.85 -18.51 19.81
N LYS A 215 0.83 -17.67 19.93
CA LYS A 215 0.37 -17.06 21.19
C LYS A 215 -0.72 -17.88 21.90
N ASP A 216 -1.55 -18.59 21.14
CA ASP A 216 -2.70 -19.35 21.67
C ASP A 216 -2.71 -20.77 21.12
N LYS A 217 -2.55 -21.76 22.00
CA LYS A 217 -2.55 -23.18 21.68
C LYS A 217 -3.96 -23.78 21.53
N SER A 218 -5.00 -22.98 21.77
CA SER A 218 -6.40 -23.40 21.59
C SER A 218 -6.90 -23.22 20.15
N VAL A 219 -6.07 -22.68 19.24
CA VAL A 219 -6.35 -22.58 17.82
C VAL A 219 -5.27 -23.29 17.00
N ARG A 220 -5.61 -23.63 15.76
CA ARG A 220 -4.70 -24.25 14.79
C ARG A 220 -4.95 -23.77 13.39
N LEU A 221 -3.93 -23.81 12.53
CA LEU A 221 -4.10 -23.65 11.09
C LEU A 221 -4.50 -24.98 10.45
N LEU A 222 -5.28 -24.89 9.36
CA LEU A 222 -5.40 -26.01 8.44
C LEU A 222 -4.10 -26.20 7.64
N PRO A 223 -3.78 -27.45 7.22
CA PRO A 223 -2.46 -27.77 6.68
C PRO A 223 -2.17 -27.19 5.29
N ARG A 224 -3.20 -26.76 4.54
CA ARG A 224 -3.06 -26.32 3.15
C ARG A 224 -3.25 -24.80 3.00
N ARG A 225 -2.46 -24.20 2.12
CA ARG A 225 -2.67 -22.85 1.56
C ARG A 225 -3.58 -22.97 0.34
N TYR A 226 -4.46 -21.99 0.15
CA TYR A 226 -5.48 -21.98 -0.92
C TYR A 226 -5.17 -20.96 -2.02
N SER A 227 -4.18 -20.12 -1.82
CA SER A 227 -3.75 -19.12 -2.79
C SER A 227 -2.24 -18.89 -2.73
N LYS A 228 -1.76 -18.07 -3.66
CA LYS A 228 -0.40 -17.52 -3.68
C LYS A 228 -0.53 -16.01 -3.60
N GLU A 229 -0.04 -15.43 -2.51
CA GLU A 229 -0.19 -14.01 -2.17
C GLU A 229 1.20 -13.34 -2.18
N PRO A 230 1.72 -12.88 -3.33
CA PRO A 230 2.99 -12.16 -3.36
C PRO A 230 2.82 -10.76 -2.74
N TYR A 231 3.57 -10.46 -1.69
CA TYR A 231 3.59 -9.15 -1.06
C TYR A 231 4.62 -8.25 -1.70
N ALA A 232 4.22 -7.03 -2.03
CA ALA A 232 5.08 -6.02 -2.61
C ALA A 232 4.83 -4.65 -1.98
N VAL A 233 5.77 -3.72 -2.15
CA VAL A 233 5.56 -2.30 -1.87
C VAL A 233 4.59 -1.78 -2.92
N ALA A 234 3.55 -1.06 -2.51
CA ALA A 234 2.59 -0.48 -3.43
C ALA A 234 2.76 1.04 -3.53
N PHE A 235 2.62 1.54 -4.74
CA PHE A 235 2.76 2.95 -5.11
C PHE A 235 1.48 3.45 -5.80
N ARG A 236 1.31 4.76 -5.88
CA ARG A 236 0.32 5.36 -6.76
C ARG A 236 0.62 4.96 -8.21
N LYS A 237 -0.42 4.75 -8.98
CA LYS A 237 -0.29 4.47 -10.41
C LYS A 237 -0.24 5.78 -11.19
N ASP A 238 0.92 6.43 -11.19
CA ASP A 238 1.17 7.66 -11.92
C ASP A 238 2.67 7.80 -12.30
N ASP A 239 2.96 8.64 -13.28
CA ASP A 239 4.34 8.87 -13.75
C ASP A 239 5.24 9.47 -12.66
N ALA A 240 4.66 10.11 -11.66
CA ALA A 240 5.41 10.72 -10.56
C ALA A 240 6.06 9.68 -9.65
N SER A 241 5.48 8.50 -9.55
CA SER A 241 5.96 7.40 -8.71
C SER A 241 7.09 6.58 -9.35
N LEU A 242 7.30 6.67 -10.66
CA LEU A 242 8.22 5.80 -11.42
C LEU A 242 9.66 5.80 -10.91
N ASN A 243 10.23 6.97 -10.59
CA ASN A 243 11.60 7.05 -10.08
C ASN A 243 11.71 6.50 -8.66
N PHE A 244 10.68 6.70 -7.85
CA PHE A 244 10.61 6.16 -6.51
C PHE A 244 10.48 4.63 -6.53
N GLU A 245 9.63 4.07 -7.37
CA GLU A 245 9.48 2.63 -7.58
C GLU A 245 10.80 1.98 -8.01
N LYS A 246 11.46 2.51 -9.05
CA LYS A 246 12.78 2.03 -9.50
C LYS A 246 13.83 2.07 -8.38
N LYS A 247 13.82 3.11 -7.55
CA LYS A 247 14.75 3.21 -6.42
C LYS A 247 14.46 2.15 -5.37
N VAL A 248 13.19 1.89 -5.06
CA VAL A 248 12.77 0.83 -4.13
C VAL A 248 13.13 -0.54 -4.68
N ASP A 249 12.87 -0.83 -5.96
CA ASP A 249 13.24 -2.09 -6.59
C ASP A 249 14.75 -2.33 -6.58
N TYR A 250 15.55 -1.30 -6.83
CA TYR A 250 17.00 -1.39 -6.69
C TYR A 250 17.43 -1.77 -5.27
N ILE A 251 16.81 -1.17 -4.24
CA ILE A 251 17.10 -1.48 -2.84
C ILE A 251 16.68 -2.92 -2.50
N LEU A 252 15.48 -3.34 -2.91
CA LEU A 252 14.97 -4.69 -2.71
C LEU A 252 15.88 -5.74 -3.38
N GLY A 253 16.27 -5.51 -4.63
CA GLY A 253 17.22 -6.37 -5.35
C GLY A 253 18.57 -6.47 -4.64
N SER A 254 19.09 -5.35 -4.13
CA SER A 254 20.34 -5.34 -3.38
C SER A 254 20.26 -6.17 -2.09
N ILE A 255 19.20 -6.02 -1.29
CA ILE A 255 19.05 -6.79 -0.04
C ILE A 255 18.74 -8.26 -0.30
N GLN A 256 18.12 -8.59 -1.44
CA GLN A 256 17.90 -9.97 -1.87
C GLN A 256 19.23 -10.62 -2.28
N ASN A 257 20.01 -9.99 -3.14
CA ASN A 257 21.29 -10.51 -3.63
C ASN A 257 22.33 -10.67 -2.53
N THR A 258 22.30 -9.82 -1.51
CA THR A 258 23.18 -9.91 -0.34
C THR A 258 22.69 -10.88 0.74
N GLY A 259 21.54 -11.54 0.54
CA GLY A 259 20.92 -12.43 1.54
C GLY A 259 20.34 -11.71 2.76
N ARG A 260 20.36 -10.37 2.78
CA ARG A 260 19.80 -9.57 3.90
C ARG A 260 18.29 -9.74 4.03
N LEU A 261 17.58 -9.88 2.91
CA LEU A 261 16.14 -10.16 2.91
C LEU A 261 15.83 -11.52 3.57
N ASN A 262 16.59 -12.55 3.25
CA ASN A 262 16.44 -13.88 3.87
C ASN A 262 16.68 -13.84 5.38
N LYS A 263 17.72 -13.14 5.84
CA LYS A 263 17.98 -12.94 7.28
C LYS A 263 16.83 -12.23 7.98
N LEU A 264 16.22 -11.25 7.32
CA LEU A 264 15.04 -10.56 7.85
C LEU A 264 13.83 -11.49 7.94
N GLN A 265 13.59 -12.32 6.92
CA GLN A 265 12.52 -13.33 6.93
C GLN A 265 12.74 -14.38 8.03
N GLU A 266 13.99 -14.83 8.25
CA GLU A 266 14.35 -15.75 9.33
C GLU A 266 14.09 -15.15 10.71
N LYS A 267 14.52 -13.90 10.92
CA LYS A 267 14.29 -13.16 12.17
C LYS A 267 12.81 -13.14 12.54
N TRP A 268 11.94 -12.92 11.55
CA TRP A 268 10.49 -12.82 11.75
C TRP A 268 9.75 -14.15 11.56
N LYS A 269 10.46 -15.24 11.29
CA LYS A 269 9.91 -16.60 11.09
C LYS A 269 8.81 -16.67 10.03
N ILE A 270 9.00 -15.96 8.92
CA ILE A 270 8.04 -15.89 7.79
C ILE A 270 8.56 -16.59 6.53
N LYS A 271 9.38 -17.63 6.70
CA LYS A 271 9.83 -18.49 5.61
C LYS A 271 8.76 -19.46 5.15
#